data_b020d6941c8958cc208da162df4bc2fb
#
_entry.id   b020d6941c8958cc208da162df4bc2fb
#
_cell.length_a   1.000
_cell.length_b   1.000
_cell.length_c   1.000
_cell.angle_alpha   90.00
_cell.angle_beta   90.00
_cell.angle_gamma   90.00
#
_symmetry.space_group_name_H-M   'P 1'
#
loop_
_entity.id
_entity.type
_entity.pdbx_description
1 polymer ?
#
loop_
_entity_poly.entity_id
_entity_poly.type
_entity_poly.pdbx_seq_one_letter_code
_entity_poly.pdbx_strand_id
1 'polypeptide(L)'
;ILGVLGSIATLFTTSMIYASLKAIPAWHNNWVVAGYQIYALSSGGVAYIMIAGWQYYMVVVSILLLALLVKIATWIYIDKHRGKYKREDALGLPDFGKAKPFEPAHSQKNYLEREMGYNLSPIRRALMRWTALGLGFILPAVLLFVGFPVTIVITLLCLGGMMAERWLFFAEAEHVVRLYYDRD
;
A
#
# COMPACT_ATOMS: atom_id res chain seq x y z
N ILE A 1 21.49 5.79 -19.10
CA ILE A 1 20.61 4.69 -19.57
C ILE A 1 20.70 3.51 -18.60
N LEU A 2 21.87 2.94 -18.31
CA LEU A 2 22.03 1.77 -17.41
C LEU A 2 21.44 2.01 -16.02
N GLY A 3 21.64 3.21 -15.43
CA GLY A 3 21.06 3.55 -14.11
C GLY A 3 19.54 3.55 -14.12
N VAL A 4 18.92 4.07 -15.17
CA VAL A 4 17.43 4.07 -15.32
C VAL A 4 16.90 2.65 -15.46
N LEU A 5 17.52 1.84 -16.32
CA LEU A 5 17.13 0.42 -16.48
C LEU A 5 17.31 -0.36 -15.18
N GLY A 6 18.40 -0.14 -14.47
CA GLY A 6 18.66 -0.74 -13.16
C GLY A 6 17.63 -0.34 -12.12
N SER A 7 17.24 0.94 -12.05
CA SER A 7 16.20 1.42 -11.14
C SER A 7 14.83 0.79 -11.43
N ILE A 8 14.42 0.72 -12.69
CA ILE A 8 13.16 0.08 -13.10
C ILE A 8 13.19 -1.41 -12.72
N ALA A 9 14.28 -2.11 -13.04
CA ALA A 9 14.44 -3.52 -12.69
C ALA A 9 14.38 -3.76 -11.17
N THR A 10 15.02 -2.91 -10.37
CA THR A 10 14.99 -3.00 -8.90
C THR A 10 13.58 -2.79 -8.36
N LEU A 11 12.86 -1.77 -8.83
CA LEU A 11 11.48 -1.52 -8.42
C LEU A 11 10.56 -2.69 -8.81
N PHE A 12 10.73 -3.22 -10.02
CA PHE A 12 9.94 -4.36 -10.49
C PHE A 12 10.21 -5.61 -9.65
N THR A 13 11.47 -6.00 -9.46
CA THR A 13 11.83 -7.18 -8.66
C THR A 13 11.39 -7.05 -7.22
N THR A 14 11.53 -5.86 -6.61
CA THR A 14 11.04 -5.58 -5.25
C THR A 14 9.52 -5.73 -5.17
N SER A 15 8.78 -5.20 -6.13
CA SER A 15 7.31 -5.33 -6.16
C SER A 15 6.87 -6.78 -6.33
N MET A 16 7.62 -7.59 -7.08
CA MET A 16 7.35 -9.01 -7.29
C MET A 16 7.54 -9.85 -6.04
N ILE A 17 8.42 -9.44 -5.10
CA ILE A 17 8.55 -10.10 -3.79
C ILE A 17 7.18 -10.14 -3.09
N TYR A 18 6.45 -9.01 -3.07
CA TYR A 18 5.12 -8.93 -2.45
C TYR A 18 4.03 -9.54 -3.33
N ALA A 19 4.04 -9.26 -4.63
CA ALA A 19 3.02 -9.76 -5.55
C ALA A 19 3.03 -11.30 -5.70
N SER A 20 4.14 -11.96 -5.41
CA SER A 20 4.26 -13.43 -5.41
C SER A 20 3.67 -14.10 -4.16
N LEU A 21 3.44 -13.36 -3.08
CA LEU A 21 2.97 -13.90 -1.80
C LEU A 21 1.46 -14.19 -1.80
N LYS A 22 1.08 -15.38 -2.25
CA LYS A 22 -0.32 -15.84 -2.29
C LYS A 22 -1.00 -15.86 -0.91
N ALA A 23 -0.21 -16.01 0.16
CA ALA A 23 -0.72 -16.04 1.54
C ALA A 23 -1.20 -14.66 2.04
N ILE A 24 -0.93 -13.58 1.31
CA ILE A 24 -1.37 -12.23 1.65
C ILE A 24 -2.16 -11.66 0.45
N PRO A 25 -3.49 -11.81 0.43
CA PRO A 25 -4.32 -11.40 -0.72
C PRO A 25 -4.21 -9.92 -1.08
N ALA A 26 -3.97 -9.06 -0.07
CA ALA A 26 -3.75 -7.63 -0.27
C ALA A 26 -2.51 -7.32 -1.13
N TRP A 27 -1.51 -8.20 -1.13
CA TRP A 27 -0.28 -8.04 -1.89
C TRP A 27 -0.28 -8.83 -3.20
N HIS A 28 -0.97 -9.98 -3.23
CA HIS A 28 -1.00 -10.86 -4.39
C HIS A 28 -1.91 -10.33 -5.50
N ASN A 29 -1.51 -9.23 -6.14
CA ASN A 29 -2.24 -8.61 -7.26
C ASN A 29 -1.34 -7.69 -8.08
N ASN A 30 -1.75 -7.42 -9.33
CA ASN A 30 -0.99 -6.59 -10.26
C ASN A 30 -0.95 -5.10 -9.86
N TRP A 31 -1.89 -4.62 -9.02
CA TRP A 31 -1.89 -3.25 -8.53
C TRP A 31 -0.68 -2.93 -7.69
N VAL A 32 -0.13 -3.93 -6.99
CA VAL A 32 1.11 -3.77 -6.22
C VAL A 32 2.28 -3.45 -7.14
N VAL A 33 2.41 -4.19 -8.24
CA VAL A 33 3.49 -3.96 -9.22
C VAL A 33 3.35 -2.59 -9.86
N ALA A 34 2.16 -2.23 -10.34
CA ALA A 34 1.88 -0.91 -10.91
C ALA A 34 2.12 0.22 -9.90
N GLY A 35 1.69 0.03 -8.65
CA GLY A 35 1.86 0.99 -7.57
C GLY A 35 3.33 1.29 -7.29
N TYR A 36 4.19 0.28 -7.18
CA TYR A 36 5.63 0.49 -6.96
C TYR A 36 6.26 1.38 -8.02
N GLN A 37 5.94 1.15 -9.31
CA GLN A 37 6.47 1.95 -10.40
C GLN A 37 5.96 3.39 -10.37
N ILE A 38 4.64 3.56 -10.27
CA ILE A 38 4.04 4.90 -10.37
C ILE A 38 4.33 5.77 -9.14
N TYR A 39 4.42 5.17 -7.93
CA TYR A 39 4.75 5.94 -6.71
C TYR A 39 6.21 6.37 -6.69
N ALA A 40 7.13 5.56 -7.21
CA ALA A 40 8.52 5.96 -7.39
C ALA A 40 8.65 7.09 -8.42
N LEU A 41 7.92 7.00 -9.54
CA LEU A 41 7.91 8.07 -10.55
C LEU A 41 7.30 9.37 -10.00
N SER A 42 6.22 9.29 -9.22
CA SER A 42 5.57 10.47 -8.65
C SER A 42 6.43 11.15 -7.60
N SER A 43 6.96 10.43 -6.61
CA SER A 43 7.82 11.00 -5.57
C SER A 43 9.16 11.48 -6.11
N GLY A 44 9.76 10.71 -7.03
CA GLY A 44 10.99 11.09 -7.74
C GLY A 44 10.78 12.29 -8.63
N GLY A 45 9.63 12.40 -9.33
CA GLY A 45 9.26 13.56 -10.13
C GLY A 45 9.11 14.83 -9.31
N VAL A 46 8.46 14.76 -8.15
CA VAL A 46 8.37 15.91 -7.23
C VAL A 46 9.76 16.36 -6.78
N ALA A 47 10.62 15.42 -6.37
CA ALA A 47 12.00 15.73 -5.99
C ALA A 47 12.82 16.28 -7.16
N TYR A 48 12.57 15.81 -8.40
CA TYR A 48 13.24 16.27 -9.58
C TYR A 48 12.96 17.75 -9.91
N ILE A 49 11.73 18.23 -9.66
CA ILE A 49 11.39 19.65 -9.84
C ILE A 49 12.26 20.57 -8.98
N MET A 50 12.66 20.12 -7.80
CA MET A 50 13.55 20.86 -6.91
C MET A 50 14.94 21.11 -7.56
N ILE A 51 15.38 20.22 -8.44
CA ILE A 51 16.69 20.28 -9.11
C ILE A 51 16.57 20.91 -10.51
N ALA A 52 15.58 20.47 -11.28
CA ALA A 52 15.42 20.83 -12.69
C ALA A 52 14.57 22.09 -12.93
N GLY A 53 13.91 22.59 -11.88
CA GLY A 53 12.99 23.73 -12.00
C GLY A 53 11.60 23.35 -12.52
N TRP A 54 10.76 24.36 -12.71
CA TRP A 54 9.32 24.22 -12.96
C TRP A 54 8.94 23.72 -14.37
N GLN A 55 9.85 23.64 -15.30
CA GLN A 55 9.54 23.31 -16.71
C GLN A 55 8.78 21.97 -16.89
N TYR A 56 8.87 21.05 -15.93
CA TYR A 56 8.24 19.72 -16.00
C TYR A 56 7.05 19.54 -15.04
N TYR A 57 6.58 20.62 -14.38
CA TYR A 57 5.56 20.49 -13.33
C TYR A 57 4.26 19.85 -13.80
N MET A 58 3.79 20.13 -15.03
CA MET A 58 2.57 19.53 -15.58
C MET A 58 2.69 18.02 -15.75
N VAL A 59 3.86 17.52 -16.16
CA VAL A 59 4.13 16.08 -16.29
C VAL A 59 4.08 15.44 -14.92
N VAL A 60 4.71 16.06 -13.91
CA VAL A 60 4.73 15.54 -12.54
C VAL A 60 3.34 15.56 -11.92
N VAL A 61 2.55 16.61 -12.12
CA VAL A 61 1.15 16.67 -11.69
C VAL A 61 0.34 15.54 -12.32
N SER A 62 0.51 15.30 -13.64
CA SER A 62 -0.19 14.20 -14.31
C SER A 62 0.18 12.83 -13.75
N ILE A 63 1.46 12.61 -13.41
CA ILE A 63 1.93 11.38 -12.76
C ILE A 63 1.35 11.23 -11.36
N LEU A 64 1.29 12.32 -10.57
CA LEU A 64 0.67 12.31 -9.23
C LEU A 64 -0.82 11.95 -9.27
N LEU A 65 -1.56 12.50 -10.25
CA LEU A 65 -2.97 12.17 -10.45
C LEU A 65 -3.16 10.71 -10.88
N LEU A 66 -2.31 10.20 -11.76
CA LEU A 66 -2.33 8.79 -12.14
C LEU A 66 -2.00 7.89 -10.94
N ALA A 67 -1.01 8.26 -10.12
CA ALA A 67 -0.64 7.54 -8.92
C ALA A 67 -1.80 7.52 -7.89
N LEU A 68 -2.52 8.63 -7.74
CA LEU A 68 -3.72 8.74 -6.94
C LEU A 68 -4.80 7.75 -7.41
N LEU A 69 -5.07 7.68 -8.72
CA LEU A 69 -6.05 6.75 -9.30
C LEU A 69 -5.65 5.29 -9.08
N VAL A 70 -4.38 4.95 -9.30
CA VAL A 70 -3.85 3.60 -9.04
C VAL A 70 -4.00 3.24 -7.56
N LYS A 71 -3.77 4.21 -6.64
CA LYS A 71 -3.92 3.96 -5.21
C LYS A 71 -5.37 3.70 -4.82
N ILE A 72 -6.30 4.49 -5.32
CA ILE A 72 -7.74 4.31 -5.08
C ILE A 72 -8.19 2.94 -5.62
N ALA A 73 -7.78 2.57 -6.84
CA ALA A 73 -8.08 1.27 -7.44
C ALA A 73 -7.53 0.11 -6.60
N THR A 74 -6.30 0.27 -6.07
CA THR A 74 -5.68 -0.71 -5.18
C THR A 74 -6.51 -0.92 -3.91
N TRP A 75 -6.98 0.15 -3.26
CA TRP A 75 -7.79 0.03 -2.04
C TRP A 75 -9.18 -0.53 -2.32
N ILE A 76 -9.83 -0.16 -3.43
CA ILE A 76 -11.08 -0.79 -3.84
C ILE A 76 -10.89 -2.29 -4.02
N TYR A 77 -9.78 -2.71 -4.65
CA TYR A 77 -9.44 -4.11 -4.80
C TYR A 77 -9.27 -4.80 -3.44
N ILE A 78 -8.47 -4.22 -2.54
CA ILE A 78 -8.19 -4.76 -1.20
C ILE A 78 -9.50 -4.90 -0.40
N ASP A 79 -10.32 -3.84 -0.38
CA ASP A 79 -11.56 -3.83 0.41
C ASP A 79 -12.58 -4.85 -0.14
N LYS A 80 -12.65 -5.04 -1.46
CA LYS A 80 -13.48 -6.06 -2.11
C LYS A 80 -13.04 -7.50 -1.77
N HIS A 81 -11.74 -7.72 -1.55
CA HIS A 81 -11.19 -9.05 -1.30
C HIS A 81 -10.88 -9.31 0.18
N ARG A 82 -11.15 -8.36 1.05
CA ARG A 82 -11.00 -8.51 2.50
C ARG A 82 -11.98 -9.54 3.02
N GLY A 83 -11.51 -10.47 3.88
CA GLY A 83 -12.33 -11.52 4.44
C GLY A 83 -12.83 -12.57 3.43
N LYS A 84 -12.21 -12.62 2.25
CA LYS A 84 -12.57 -13.61 1.20
C LYS A 84 -12.31 -15.04 1.65
N TYR A 85 -11.26 -15.25 2.43
CA TYR A 85 -10.90 -16.57 2.93
C TYR A 85 -11.49 -16.77 4.33
N LYS A 86 -12.24 -17.85 4.49
CA LYS A 86 -12.79 -18.29 5.76
C LYS A 86 -11.98 -19.49 6.27
N ARG A 87 -12.08 -19.78 7.56
CA ARG A 87 -11.41 -20.93 8.18
C ARG A 87 -11.85 -22.25 7.53
N GLU A 88 -13.12 -22.35 7.21
CA GLU A 88 -13.72 -23.51 6.54
C GLU A 88 -13.11 -23.74 5.15
N ASP A 89 -12.89 -22.68 4.39
CA ASP A 89 -12.25 -22.74 3.07
C ASP A 89 -10.79 -23.23 3.20
N ALA A 90 -10.09 -22.73 4.23
CA ALA A 90 -8.70 -23.10 4.49
C ALA A 90 -8.55 -24.56 4.93
N LEU A 91 -9.57 -25.13 5.57
CA LEU A 91 -9.63 -26.53 5.97
C LEU A 91 -10.17 -27.44 4.87
N GLY A 92 -10.63 -26.92 3.74
CA GLY A 92 -11.26 -27.66 2.68
C GLY A 92 -12.65 -28.24 3.03
N LEU A 93 -13.33 -27.64 4.01
CA LEU A 93 -14.62 -28.09 4.54
C LEU A 93 -15.69 -26.97 4.50
N PRO A 94 -15.91 -26.30 3.34
CA PRO A 94 -16.80 -25.14 3.26
C PRO A 94 -18.26 -25.45 3.59
N ASP A 95 -18.70 -26.69 3.40
CA ASP A 95 -20.11 -27.10 3.54
C ASP A 95 -20.44 -27.78 4.90
N PHE A 96 -19.46 -27.98 5.75
CA PHE A 96 -19.63 -28.72 7.02
C PHE A 96 -19.98 -27.86 8.24
N GLY A 97 -20.28 -26.56 8.05
CA GLY A 97 -20.64 -25.64 9.13
C GLY A 97 -19.43 -24.83 9.64
N LYS A 98 -19.60 -24.11 10.76
CA LYS A 98 -18.53 -23.26 11.32
C LYS A 98 -17.43 -24.06 11.98
N ALA A 99 -16.23 -23.96 11.47
CA ALA A 99 -15.05 -24.57 12.07
C ALA A 99 -14.60 -23.77 13.30
N LYS A 100 -14.55 -24.44 14.46
CA LYS A 100 -13.97 -23.88 15.69
C LYS A 100 -12.77 -24.70 16.12
N PRO A 101 -11.66 -24.09 16.53
CA PRO A 101 -10.56 -24.84 17.10
C PRO A 101 -11.02 -25.45 18.44
N PHE A 102 -10.76 -26.74 18.63
CA PHE A 102 -11.08 -27.44 19.88
C PHE A 102 -10.26 -26.89 21.05
N GLU A 103 -8.99 -26.62 20.79
CA GLU A 103 -8.07 -25.95 21.72
C GLU A 103 -7.38 -24.77 21.01
N PRO A 104 -7.08 -23.67 21.73
CA PRO A 104 -6.29 -22.60 21.14
C PRO A 104 -4.88 -23.13 20.82
N ALA A 105 -4.39 -22.82 19.63
CA ALA A 105 -3.09 -23.27 19.15
C ALA A 105 -1.93 -22.84 20.06
N HIS A 106 -2.11 -21.77 20.84
CA HIS A 106 -1.12 -21.26 21.79
C HIS A 106 -1.81 -20.62 23.02
N SER A 107 -1.21 -20.77 24.18
CA SER A 107 -1.61 -20.09 25.42
C SER A 107 -1.24 -18.60 25.44
N GLN A 108 -0.24 -18.20 24.62
CA GLN A 108 0.22 -16.81 24.49
C GLN A 108 0.13 -16.37 23.03
N LYS A 109 -0.06 -15.05 22.81
CA LYS A 109 -0.07 -14.47 21.47
C LYS A 109 1.22 -14.78 20.72
N ASN A 110 1.10 -15.40 19.56
CA ASN A 110 2.23 -15.75 18.71
C ASN A 110 2.83 -14.47 18.07
N TYR A 111 4.08 -14.55 17.63
CA TYR A 111 4.79 -13.53 16.83
C TYR A 111 3.93 -12.99 15.67
N LEU A 112 3.27 -13.88 14.92
CA LEU A 112 2.39 -13.50 13.80
C LEU A 112 1.18 -12.66 14.25
N GLU A 113 0.63 -12.92 15.44
CA GLU A 113 -0.47 -12.12 15.99
C GLU A 113 -0.01 -10.75 16.52
N ARG A 114 1.26 -10.65 16.92
CA ARG A 114 1.83 -9.39 17.44
C ARG A 114 2.32 -8.47 16.34
N GLU A 115 2.95 -9.02 15.31
CA GLU A 115 3.67 -8.23 14.31
C GLU A 115 2.98 -8.16 12.94
N MET A 116 2.19 -9.18 12.55
CA MET A 116 1.54 -9.25 11.24
C MET A 116 0.02 -8.98 11.25
N GLY A 117 -0.53 -8.54 12.34
CA GLY A 117 -1.95 -8.33 12.45
C GLY A 117 -2.32 -7.05 13.19
N TYR A 118 -1.99 -5.91 12.60
CA TYR A 118 -2.48 -4.64 13.13
C TYR A 118 -4.01 -4.60 13.01
N ASN A 119 -4.71 -4.72 14.14
CA ASN A 119 -6.14 -4.46 14.23
C ASN A 119 -6.36 -2.93 14.17
N LEU A 120 -6.29 -2.38 12.95
CA LEU A 120 -6.64 -0.99 12.72
C LEU A 120 -8.16 -0.84 12.86
N SER A 121 -8.58 0.00 13.82
CA SER A 121 -9.99 0.41 13.85
C SER A 121 -10.37 1.07 12.52
N PRO A 122 -11.63 0.94 12.05
CA PRO A 122 -12.07 1.54 10.80
C PRO A 122 -11.76 3.04 10.69
N ILE A 123 -11.90 3.76 11.80
CA ILE A 123 -11.63 5.21 11.88
C ILE A 123 -10.13 5.49 11.66
N ARG A 124 -9.24 4.77 12.33
CA ARG A 124 -7.78 4.95 12.16
C ARG A 124 -7.32 4.61 10.75
N ARG A 125 -7.89 3.55 10.18
CA ARG A 125 -7.64 3.17 8.78
C ARG A 125 -8.05 4.29 7.82
N ALA A 126 -9.25 4.81 7.96
CA ALA A 126 -9.75 5.90 7.12
C ALA A 126 -8.86 7.15 7.27
N LEU A 127 -8.53 7.55 8.51
CA LEU A 127 -7.66 8.69 8.75
C LEU A 127 -6.30 8.53 8.07
N MET A 128 -5.65 7.37 8.22
CA MET A 128 -4.35 7.10 7.59
C MET A 128 -4.44 7.06 6.07
N ARG A 129 -5.52 6.52 5.50
CA ARG A 129 -5.77 6.55 4.05
C ARG A 129 -5.91 7.99 3.55
N TRP A 130 -6.69 8.83 4.24
CA TRP A 130 -6.81 10.25 3.88
C TRP A 130 -5.50 11.02 4.04
N THR A 131 -4.71 10.72 5.08
CA THR A 131 -3.37 11.31 5.25
C THR A 131 -2.45 10.93 4.08
N ALA A 132 -2.42 9.65 3.71
CA ALA A 132 -1.61 9.18 2.58
C ALA A 132 -2.04 9.82 1.25
N LEU A 133 -3.36 9.92 0.97
CA LEU A 133 -3.86 10.57 -0.25
C LEU A 133 -3.58 12.08 -0.24
N GLY A 134 -3.88 12.74 0.87
CA GLY A 134 -3.75 14.19 1.01
C GLY A 134 -2.30 14.64 0.88
N LEU A 135 -1.41 14.08 1.70
CA LEU A 135 -0.01 14.50 1.73
C LEU A 135 0.81 13.88 0.58
N GLY A 136 0.50 12.65 0.18
CA GLY A 136 1.29 11.94 -0.82
C GLY A 136 1.00 12.35 -2.26
N PHE A 137 -0.23 12.73 -2.56
CA PHE A 137 -0.66 12.95 -3.94
C PHE A 137 -1.38 14.29 -4.15
N ILE A 138 -2.46 14.56 -3.38
CA ILE A 138 -3.35 15.70 -3.65
C ILE A 138 -2.65 17.03 -3.38
N LEU A 139 -2.13 17.21 -2.17
CA LEU A 139 -1.51 18.48 -1.76
C LEU A 139 -0.26 18.80 -2.60
N PRO A 140 0.68 17.86 -2.85
CA PRO A 140 1.78 18.10 -3.78
C PRO A 140 1.33 18.51 -5.19
N ALA A 141 0.30 17.84 -5.73
CA ALA A 141 -0.23 18.17 -7.06
C ALA A 141 -0.82 19.59 -7.09
N VAL A 142 -1.61 19.98 -6.07
CA VAL A 142 -2.19 21.33 -5.96
C VAL A 142 -1.10 22.37 -5.81
N LEU A 143 -0.14 22.17 -4.92
CA LEU A 143 0.95 23.13 -4.68
C LEU A 143 1.84 23.31 -5.92
N LEU A 144 2.11 22.24 -6.67
CA LEU A 144 2.80 22.34 -7.95
C LEU A 144 1.96 23.10 -8.98
N PHE A 145 0.66 22.82 -9.05
CA PHE A 145 -0.23 23.47 -10.03
C PHE A 145 -0.38 24.96 -9.79
N VAL A 146 -0.46 25.42 -8.53
CA VAL A 146 -0.56 26.85 -8.19
C VAL A 146 0.79 27.57 -8.20
N GLY A 147 1.89 26.86 -8.47
CA GLY A 147 3.21 27.47 -8.52
C GLY A 147 3.80 27.82 -7.16
N PHE A 148 3.56 27.03 -6.11
CA PHE A 148 4.10 27.29 -4.78
C PHE A 148 5.64 27.27 -4.80
N PRO A 149 6.34 28.37 -4.38
CA PRO A 149 7.76 28.53 -4.71
C PRO A 149 8.70 27.62 -3.89
N VAL A 150 8.24 27.08 -2.75
CA VAL A 150 9.10 26.30 -1.84
C VAL A 150 8.99 24.80 -2.16
N THR A 151 9.71 24.37 -3.20
CA THR A 151 9.67 22.98 -3.71
C THR A 151 10.12 21.93 -2.71
N ILE A 152 11.03 22.28 -1.78
CA ILE A 152 11.46 21.42 -0.68
C ILE A 152 10.29 21.01 0.22
N VAL A 153 9.37 21.95 0.52
CA VAL A 153 8.18 21.68 1.33
C VAL A 153 7.27 20.69 0.60
N ILE A 154 7.04 20.88 -0.70
CA ILE A 154 6.24 19.97 -1.52
C ILE A 154 6.85 18.56 -1.50
N THR A 155 8.17 18.46 -1.62
CA THR A 155 8.89 17.18 -1.59
C THR A 155 8.76 16.50 -0.23
N LEU A 156 8.93 17.21 0.88
CA LEU A 156 8.79 16.65 2.22
C LEU A 156 7.35 16.18 2.51
N LEU A 157 6.35 16.93 2.09
CA LEU A 157 4.94 16.53 2.20
C LEU A 157 4.68 15.25 1.42
N CYS A 158 5.13 15.19 0.16
CA CYS A 158 5.00 14.01 -0.70
C CYS A 158 5.66 12.78 -0.05
N LEU A 159 6.89 12.90 0.42
CA LEU A 159 7.60 11.79 1.09
C LEU A 159 6.88 11.36 2.37
N GLY A 160 6.39 12.29 3.19
CA GLY A 160 5.61 11.97 4.39
C GLY A 160 4.33 11.20 4.07
N GLY A 161 3.61 11.61 3.00
CA GLY A 161 2.44 10.88 2.50
C GLY A 161 2.79 9.49 1.96
N MET A 162 3.92 9.35 1.25
CA MET A 162 4.41 8.05 0.76
C MET A 162 4.83 7.12 1.92
N MET A 163 5.40 7.66 2.99
CA MET A 163 5.70 6.88 4.21
C MET A 163 4.41 6.37 4.86
N ALA A 164 3.38 7.22 4.99
CA ALA A 164 2.08 6.81 5.51
C ALA A 164 1.44 5.72 4.60
N GLU A 165 1.57 5.86 3.29
CA GLU A 165 1.11 4.88 2.31
C GLU A 165 1.84 3.54 2.47
N ARG A 166 3.16 3.55 2.61
CA ARG A 166 3.96 2.34 2.83
C ARG A 166 3.64 1.67 4.16
N TRP A 167 3.44 2.46 5.21
CA TRP A 167 2.99 1.91 6.49
C TRP A 167 1.64 1.19 6.36
N LEU A 168 0.66 1.81 5.67
CA LEU A 168 -0.63 1.19 5.42
C LEU A 168 -0.53 -0.09 4.57
N PHE A 169 0.38 -0.13 3.61
CA PHE A 169 0.65 -1.32 2.81
C PHE A 169 0.99 -2.54 3.67
N PHE A 170 1.73 -2.34 4.77
CA PHE A 170 2.01 -3.41 5.72
C PHE A 170 0.89 -3.59 6.76
N ALA A 171 0.32 -2.51 7.26
CA ALA A 171 -0.69 -2.56 8.31
C ALA A 171 -2.03 -3.17 7.85
N GLU A 172 -2.36 -3.08 6.57
CA GLU A 172 -3.56 -3.67 5.96
C GLU A 172 -3.34 -5.09 5.41
N ALA A 173 -2.11 -5.61 5.50
CA ALA A 173 -1.75 -6.94 5.03
C ALA A 173 -2.23 -8.02 6.02
N GLU A 174 -3.33 -8.68 5.68
CA GLU A 174 -3.85 -9.81 6.44
C GLU A 174 -3.30 -11.12 5.88
N HIS A 175 -2.55 -11.85 6.71
CA HIS A 175 -2.00 -13.16 6.34
C HIS A 175 -3.05 -14.25 6.56
N VAL A 176 -3.26 -15.14 5.59
CA VAL A 176 -4.26 -16.24 5.68
C VAL A 176 -4.02 -17.15 6.89
N VAL A 177 -2.78 -17.29 7.34
CA VAL A 177 -2.43 -18.07 8.55
C VAL A 177 -3.18 -17.60 9.80
N ARG A 178 -3.59 -16.31 9.88
CA ARG A 178 -4.41 -15.81 11.01
C ARG A 178 -5.72 -16.57 11.21
N LEU A 179 -6.30 -17.12 10.13
CA LEU A 179 -7.52 -17.92 10.19
C LEU A 179 -7.41 -19.14 11.13
N TYR A 180 -6.18 -19.63 11.37
CA TYR A 180 -5.93 -20.76 12.27
C TYR A 180 -5.73 -20.34 13.73
N TYR A 181 -5.39 -19.07 13.97
CA TYR A 181 -5.01 -18.57 15.30
C TYR A 181 -5.99 -17.56 15.89
N ASP A 182 -6.83 -16.90 15.07
CA ASP A 182 -7.82 -15.93 15.57
C ASP A 182 -8.84 -16.65 16.46
N ARG A 183 -9.00 -16.12 17.66
CA ARG A 183 -10.12 -16.41 18.55
C ARG A 183 -11.27 -15.49 18.13
N ASP A 184 -12.43 -16.08 17.83
CA ASP A 184 -13.69 -15.33 17.65
C ASP A 184 -14.04 -14.59 18.94
#